data_412fb34d8f89f723a097baa52ec19be1
#
_entry.id   412fb34d8f89f723a097baa52ec19be1
#
_cell.length_a   1.000
_cell.length_b   1.000
_cell.length_c   1.000
_cell.angle_alpha   90.00
_cell.angle_beta   90.00
_cell.angle_gamma   90.00
#
_symmetry.space_group_name_H-M   'P 1'
#
loop_
_entity.id
_entity.type
_entity.pdbx_description
1 polymer ?
#
loop_
_entity_poly.entity_id
_entity_poly.type
_entity_poly.pdbx_seq_one_letter_code
_entity_poly.pdbx_strand_id
1 'polypeptide(L)'
;MDSLSDIDFRNYYENKHAPLASSLLTLEGYERNYVNSELNPLYASLGSISIFRYQSMQSLEIVSKEMSSSAGDTLRNDEQKFMDVSKNYHVLTESNQLTKNEFKKKIFYPIRKHKDLHLLDAYDGLEQISDNLLVEPNEIIGIAEYGITQEISLEILEKLAADHPRAIIASCIN
;
A
#
# COMPACT_ATOMS: atom_id res chain seq x y z
N MET A 1 15.95 -17.27 5.25
CA MET A 1 14.57 -17.55 5.72
C MET A 1 13.81 -18.13 4.55
N ASP A 2 13.15 -19.28 4.74
CA ASP A 2 12.17 -19.71 3.76
C ASP A 2 11.04 -18.68 3.75
N SER A 3 10.61 -18.24 2.57
CA SER A 3 9.54 -17.27 2.44
C SER A 3 8.24 -17.84 3.02
N LEU A 4 7.57 -17.09 3.89
CA LEU A 4 6.22 -17.44 4.33
C LEU A 4 5.28 -17.53 3.12
N SER A 5 4.26 -18.39 3.22
CA SER A 5 3.16 -18.33 2.26
C SER A 5 2.42 -16.99 2.39
N ASP A 6 1.72 -16.54 1.34
CA ASP A 6 0.93 -15.31 1.38
C ASP A 6 -0.09 -15.32 2.54
N ILE A 7 -0.66 -16.50 2.82
CA ILE A 7 -1.61 -16.70 3.92
C ILE A 7 -0.92 -16.56 5.28
N ASP A 8 0.25 -17.17 5.48
CA ASP A 8 0.99 -17.10 6.74
C ASP A 8 1.54 -15.69 6.98
N PHE A 9 2.04 -15.03 5.92
CA PHE A 9 2.46 -13.63 5.95
C PHE A 9 1.32 -12.73 6.43
N ARG A 10 0.15 -12.82 5.78
CA ARG A 10 -1.02 -12.04 6.15
C ARG A 10 -1.50 -12.33 7.56
N ASN A 11 -1.56 -13.61 7.96
CA ASN A 11 -1.96 -14.02 9.31
C ASN A 11 -1.02 -13.45 10.38
N TYR A 12 0.30 -13.49 10.15
CA TYR A 12 1.26 -12.90 11.06
C TYR A 12 1.08 -11.39 11.13
N TYR A 13 0.96 -10.74 9.98
CA TYR A 13 0.81 -9.30 9.88
C TYR A 13 -0.39 -8.81 10.68
N GLU A 14 -1.58 -9.38 10.44
CA GLU A 14 -2.84 -8.93 11.08
C GLU A 14 -2.91 -9.30 12.56
N ASN A 15 -2.44 -10.47 12.95
CA ASN A 15 -2.63 -10.95 14.31
C ASN A 15 -1.47 -10.63 15.26
N LYS A 16 -0.32 -10.19 14.73
CA LYS A 16 0.88 -9.90 15.54
C LYS A 16 1.44 -8.51 15.24
N HIS A 17 1.87 -8.26 14.00
CA HIS A 17 2.61 -7.04 13.66
C HIS A 17 1.72 -5.78 13.73
N ALA A 18 0.56 -5.77 13.09
CA ALA A 18 -0.31 -4.59 13.06
C ALA A 18 -0.82 -4.17 14.45
N PRO A 19 -1.27 -5.09 15.33
CA PRO A 19 -1.58 -4.76 16.72
C PRO A 19 -0.38 -4.23 17.51
N LEU A 20 0.81 -4.81 17.29
CA LEU A 20 2.04 -4.34 17.93
C LEU A 20 2.37 -2.91 17.48
N ALA A 21 2.37 -2.63 16.18
CA ALA A 21 2.60 -1.30 15.62
C ALA A 21 1.61 -0.27 16.20
N SER A 22 0.32 -0.60 16.22
CA SER A 22 -0.73 0.27 16.77
C SER A 22 -0.60 0.49 18.28
N SER A 23 0.06 -0.41 19.01
CA SER A 23 0.30 -0.25 20.45
C SER A 23 1.54 0.60 20.78
N LEU A 24 2.48 0.70 19.85
CA LEU A 24 3.78 1.35 20.04
C LEU A 24 3.89 2.71 19.37
N LEU A 25 3.08 2.96 18.34
CA LEU A 25 3.11 4.17 17.54
C LEU A 25 1.79 4.94 17.63
N THR A 26 1.88 6.26 17.62
CA THR A 26 0.73 7.18 17.56
C THR A 26 0.24 7.31 16.13
N LEU A 27 -0.43 6.27 15.61
CA LEU A 27 -0.93 6.21 14.25
C LEU A 27 -2.32 6.85 14.15
N GLU A 28 -2.51 7.78 13.20
CA GLU A 28 -3.81 8.41 12.91
C GLU A 28 -4.61 7.62 11.87
N GLY A 29 -3.92 6.97 10.94
CA GLY A 29 -4.51 6.06 9.97
C GLY A 29 -3.50 4.99 9.56
N TYR A 30 -3.94 3.73 9.59
CA TYR A 30 -3.11 2.58 9.21
C TYR A 30 -3.92 1.57 8.41
N GLU A 31 -3.68 1.57 7.11
CA GLU A 31 -4.35 0.70 6.16
C GLU A 31 -3.35 -0.32 5.59
N ARG A 32 -3.74 -1.57 5.48
CA ARG A 32 -2.93 -2.67 4.93
C ARG A 32 -3.59 -3.21 3.67
N ASN A 33 -2.84 -3.22 2.57
CA ASN A 33 -3.29 -3.70 1.27
C ASN A 33 -2.44 -4.89 0.87
N TYR A 34 -3.02 -6.09 0.85
CA TYR A 34 -2.35 -7.34 0.51
C TYR A 34 -2.35 -7.55 -0.98
N VAL A 35 -1.17 -7.60 -1.57
CA VAL A 35 -0.98 -7.76 -3.02
C VAL A 35 -1.39 -9.17 -3.44
N ASN A 36 -2.14 -9.26 -4.54
CA ASN A 36 -2.43 -10.54 -5.16
C ASN A 36 -1.28 -10.91 -6.11
N SER A 37 -0.42 -11.84 -5.69
CA SER A 37 0.78 -12.24 -6.44
C SER A 37 0.45 -12.86 -7.81
N GLU A 38 -0.68 -13.54 -7.96
CA GLU A 38 -1.13 -14.14 -9.22
C GLU A 38 -1.49 -13.08 -10.27
N LEU A 39 -2.14 -12.00 -9.86
CA LEU A 39 -2.49 -10.87 -10.73
C LEU A 39 -1.34 -9.87 -10.93
N ASN A 40 -0.28 -9.99 -10.13
CA ASN A 40 0.84 -9.04 -10.13
C ASN A 40 2.19 -9.74 -10.33
N PRO A 41 2.44 -10.43 -11.43
CA PRO A 41 3.67 -11.24 -11.60
C PRO A 41 4.96 -10.41 -11.54
N LEU A 42 4.92 -9.12 -11.93
CA LEU A 42 6.07 -8.21 -11.79
C LEU A 42 6.37 -7.85 -10.32
N TYR A 43 5.41 -8.04 -9.43
CA TYR A 43 5.48 -7.72 -8.01
C TYR A 43 5.29 -8.96 -7.13
N ALA A 44 5.62 -10.15 -7.65
CA ALA A 44 5.41 -11.42 -6.94
C ALA A 44 6.10 -11.49 -5.56
N SER A 45 7.13 -10.67 -5.32
CA SER A 45 7.80 -10.56 -4.02
C SER A 45 7.22 -9.47 -3.11
N LEU A 46 6.24 -8.70 -3.58
CA LEU A 46 5.58 -7.64 -2.80
C LEU A 46 4.38 -8.23 -2.06
N GLY A 47 4.50 -8.41 -0.74
CA GLY A 47 3.42 -8.99 0.07
C GLY A 47 2.31 -7.99 0.39
N SER A 48 2.66 -6.73 0.68
CA SER A 48 1.67 -5.70 1.04
C SER A 48 2.13 -4.29 0.72
N ILE A 49 1.15 -3.38 0.61
CA ILE A 49 1.34 -1.93 0.61
C ILE A 49 0.64 -1.40 1.86
N SER A 50 1.41 -0.87 2.80
CA SER A 50 0.88 -0.23 4.01
C SER A 50 0.82 1.27 3.83
N ILE A 51 -0.33 1.86 4.16
CA ILE A 51 -0.56 3.30 4.06
C ILE A 51 -0.74 3.84 5.47
N PHE A 52 0.14 4.75 5.84
CA PHE A 52 0.04 5.53 7.07
C PHE A 52 -0.41 6.93 6.72
N ARG A 53 -1.51 7.39 7.30
CA ARG A 53 -2.06 8.73 7.07
C ARG A 53 -1.78 9.61 8.28
N TYR A 54 -1.29 10.82 8.02
CA TYR A 54 -0.99 11.84 9.01
C TYR A 54 -1.72 13.14 8.64
N GLN A 55 -2.37 13.76 9.61
CA GLN A 55 -3.10 15.02 9.38
C GLN A 55 -2.18 16.23 9.33
N SER A 56 -0.93 16.10 9.82
CA SER A 56 0.03 17.18 9.88
C SER A 56 1.47 16.66 9.88
N MET A 57 2.41 17.53 9.55
CA MET A 57 3.85 17.25 9.72
C MET A 57 4.21 16.99 11.18
N GLN A 58 3.50 17.62 12.14
CA GLN A 58 3.72 17.37 13.56
C GLN A 58 3.37 15.94 13.96
N SER A 59 2.28 15.38 13.44
CA SER A 59 1.91 13.97 13.66
C SER A 59 2.97 13.02 13.11
N LEU A 60 3.48 13.31 11.91
CA LEU A 60 4.57 12.54 11.30
C LEU A 60 5.86 12.62 12.15
N GLU A 61 6.21 13.79 12.69
CA GLU A 61 7.37 13.96 13.56
C GLU A 61 7.26 13.15 14.86
N ILE A 62 6.06 13.04 15.44
CA ILE A 62 5.81 12.22 16.63
C ILE A 62 6.15 10.76 16.32
N VAL A 63 5.57 10.19 15.27
CA VAL A 63 5.83 8.79 14.87
C VAL A 63 7.29 8.58 14.49
N SER A 64 7.94 9.54 13.84
CA SER A 64 9.37 9.48 13.51
C SER A 64 10.25 9.39 14.78
N LYS A 65 9.89 10.12 15.85
CA LYS A 65 10.58 10.04 17.16
C LYS A 65 10.33 8.68 17.83
N GLU A 66 9.09 8.19 17.79
CA GLU A 66 8.74 6.86 18.31
C GLU A 66 9.54 5.77 17.57
N MET A 67 9.61 5.82 16.24
CA MET A 67 10.41 4.91 15.43
C MET A 67 11.92 5.00 15.67
N SER A 68 12.41 6.13 16.20
CA SER A 68 13.80 6.32 16.58
C SER A 68 14.11 5.90 18.03
N SER A 69 13.14 5.35 18.74
CA SER A 69 13.20 4.87 20.12
C SER A 69 13.21 3.35 20.22
N SER A 70 13.17 2.81 21.46
CA SER A 70 13.00 1.37 21.72
C SER A 70 11.71 0.78 21.13
N ALA A 71 10.67 1.59 20.89
CA ALA A 71 9.46 1.17 20.19
C ALA A 71 9.79 0.77 18.74
N GLY A 72 10.54 1.62 18.03
CA GLY A 72 10.99 1.30 16.67
C GLY A 72 11.95 0.11 16.62
N ASP A 73 12.82 -0.08 17.63
CA ASP A 73 13.67 -1.28 17.71
C ASP A 73 12.83 -2.55 17.85
N THR A 74 11.77 -2.48 18.67
CA THR A 74 10.85 -3.60 18.86
C THR A 74 10.15 -3.96 17.55
N LEU A 75 9.68 -2.95 16.79
CA LEU A 75 9.04 -3.17 15.49
C LEU A 75 10.00 -3.74 14.45
N ARG A 76 11.21 -3.19 14.32
CA ARG A 76 12.25 -3.71 13.40
C ARG A 76 12.62 -5.16 13.70
N ASN A 77 12.72 -5.53 14.98
CA ASN A 77 12.95 -6.91 15.40
C ASN A 77 11.78 -7.84 15.08
N ASP A 78 10.55 -7.32 15.11
CA ASP A 78 9.37 -8.09 14.73
C ASP A 78 9.28 -8.29 13.22
N GLU A 79 9.53 -7.24 12.44
CA GLU A 79 9.55 -7.26 10.96
C GLU A 79 10.48 -8.35 10.42
N GLN A 80 11.68 -8.50 10.99
CA GLN A 80 12.65 -9.54 10.60
C GLN A 80 12.15 -10.97 10.74
N LYS A 81 11.06 -11.20 11.48
CA LYS A 81 10.51 -12.56 11.67
C LYS A 81 9.66 -13.04 10.49
N PHE A 82 9.11 -12.11 9.70
CA PHE A 82 8.11 -12.46 8.70
C PHE A 82 8.31 -11.78 7.33
N MET A 83 9.23 -10.80 7.21
CA MET A 83 9.51 -10.14 5.95
C MET A 83 11.02 -9.95 5.70
N ASP A 84 11.39 -9.77 4.46
CA ASP A 84 12.74 -9.36 4.06
C ASP A 84 12.85 -7.84 4.14
N VAL A 85 13.28 -7.35 5.31
CA VAL A 85 13.37 -5.91 5.61
C VAL A 85 14.28 -5.17 4.62
N SER A 86 15.26 -5.86 4.01
CA SER A 86 16.17 -5.24 3.03
C SER A 86 15.46 -4.82 1.74
N LYS A 87 14.28 -5.37 1.48
CA LYS A 87 13.43 -5.08 0.32
C LYS A 87 12.30 -4.09 0.64
N ASN A 88 12.16 -3.69 1.91
CA ASN A 88 11.16 -2.70 2.28
C ASN A 88 11.51 -1.36 1.66
N TYR A 89 10.50 -0.74 1.08
CA TYR A 89 10.60 0.57 0.47
C TYR A 89 9.48 1.46 1.03
N HIS A 90 9.81 2.68 1.38
CA HIS A 90 8.84 3.65 1.85
C HIS A 90 9.03 4.99 1.14
N VAL A 91 7.93 5.69 0.94
CA VAL A 91 7.89 7.02 0.34
C VAL A 91 6.96 7.90 1.14
N LEU A 92 7.29 9.18 1.20
CA LEU A 92 6.39 10.22 1.70
C LEU A 92 5.65 10.85 0.54
N THR A 93 4.34 10.98 0.68
CA THR A 93 3.48 11.56 -0.34
C THR A 93 2.62 12.68 0.23
N GLU A 94 2.30 13.66 -0.62
CA GLU A 94 1.17 14.57 -0.43
C GLU A 94 -0.04 13.95 -1.11
N SER A 95 -1.10 13.69 -0.36
CA SER A 95 -2.31 13.03 -0.86
C SER A 95 -3.40 14.04 -1.16
N ASN A 96 -3.91 14.00 -2.40
CA ASN A 96 -5.13 14.67 -2.80
C ASN A 96 -6.27 13.64 -2.80
N GLN A 97 -7.09 13.65 -1.75
CA GLN A 97 -8.23 12.74 -1.60
C GLN A 97 -9.38 13.17 -2.50
N LEU A 98 -9.81 12.30 -3.41
CA LEU A 98 -10.87 12.57 -4.40
C LEU A 98 -12.23 12.01 -3.96
N THR A 99 -12.25 10.91 -3.19
CA THR A 99 -13.47 10.34 -2.63
C THR A 99 -13.26 9.89 -1.19
N LYS A 100 -14.35 9.79 -0.42
CA LYS A 100 -14.38 9.24 0.94
C LYS A 100 -14.92 7.81 0.99
N ASN A 101 -15.22 7.22 -0.17
CA ASN A 101 -15.70 5.85 -0.24
C ASN A 101 -14.61 4.87 0.22
N GLU A 102 -15.03 3.81 0.90
CA GLU A 102 -14.15 2.73 1.33
C GLU A 102 -14.26 1.54 0.37
N PHE A 103 -13.14 0.94 0.07
CA PHE A 103 -13.05 -0.16 -0.89
C PHE A 103 -12.29 -1.33 -0.29
N LYS A 104 -12.82 -2.55 -0.48
CA LYS A 104 -12.16 -3.80 -0.06
C LYS A 104 -11.07 -4.28 -1.02
N LYS A 105 -11.12 -3.81 -2.26
CA LYS A 105 -10.11 -4.10 -3.29
C LYS A 105 -9.69 -2.80 -3.92
N LYS A 106 -8.40 -2.65 -4.11
CA LYS A 106 -7.78 -1.43 -4.63
C LYS A 106 -6.75 -1.73 -5.70
N ILE A 107 -6.47 -0.73 -6.51
CA ILE A 107 -5.40 -0.73 -7.49
C ILE A 107 -4.49 0.45 -7.18
N PHE A 108 -3.20 0.20 -7.09
CA PHE A 108 -2.16 1.22 -6.96
C PHE A 108 -1.43 1.32 -8.28
N TYR A 109 -1.44 2.51 -8.87
CA TYR A 109 -0.79 2.73 -10.16
C TYR A 109 0.37 3.73 -10.02
N PRO A 110 1.63 3.29 -10.20
CA PRO A 110 2.78 4.18 -10.18
C PRO A 110 2.76 5.15 -11.36
N ILE A 111 2.74 6.45 -11.06
CA ILE A 111 2.67 7.54 -12.02
C ILE A 111 4.09 7.96 -12.39
N ARG A 112 4.45 7.96 -13.67
CA ARG A 112 5.74 8.45 -14.15
C ARG A 112 5.64 9.85 -14.76
N LYS A 113 4.48 10.22 -15.27
CA LYS A 113 4.22 11.50 -15.91
C LYS A 113 2.83 11.99 -15.51
N HIS A 114 2.63 13.29 -15.42
CA HIS A 114 1.32 13.86 -15.06
C HIS A 114 0.15 13.36 -15.93
N LYS A 115 0.38 13.05 -17.20
CA LYS A 115 -0.65 12.48 -18.07
C LYS A 115 -1.10 11.06 -17.68
N ASP A 116 -0.34 10.38 -16.83
CA ASP A 116 -0.67 9.02 -16.36
C ASP A 116 -1.64 9.05 -15.14
N LEU A 117 -1.95 10.24 -14.59
CA LEU A 117 -2.79 10.42 -13.39
C LEU A 117 -4.19 9.80 -13.54
N HIS A 118 -4.77 9.85 -14.73
CA HIS A 118 -6.14 9.40 -15.00
C HIS A 118 -6.16 8.21 -15.98
N LEU A 119 -5.08 7.45 -16.04
CA LEU A 119 -4.93 6.40 -17.06
C LEU A 119 -5.95 5.27 -16.90
N LEU A 120 -6.39 4.99 -15.68
CA LEU A 120 -7.37 3.93 -15.39
C LEU A 120 -8.81 4.42 -15.31
N ASP A 121 -9.09 5.71 -15.48
CA ASP A 121 -10.46 6.27 -15.43
C ASP A 121 -11.38 5.72 -16.53
N ALA A 122 -10.80 5.19 -17.61
CA ALA A 122 -11.54 4.59 -18.71
C ALA A 122 -12.09 3.19 -18.40
N TYR A 123 -11.71 2.59 -17.27
CA TYR A 123 -12.19 1.26 -16.88
C TYR A 123 -13.45 1.36 -16.04
N ASP A 124 -14.56 0.83 -16.56
CA ASP A 124 -15.82 0.73 -15.82
C ASP A 124 -15.61 -0.07 -14.51
N GLY A 125 -16.18 0.42 -13.42
CA GLY A 125 -16.09 -0.21 -12.11
C GLY A 125 -14.85 0.18 -11.30
N LEU A 126 -14.05 1.14 -11.77
CA LEU A 126 -13.00 1.78 -11.00
C LEU A 126 -13.43 3.19 -10.58
N GLU A 127 -13.09 3.57 -9.37
CA GLU A 127 -13.24 4.93 -8.84
C GLU A 127 -11.88 5.40 -8.31
N GLN A 128 -11.39 6.51 -8.81
CA GLN A 128 -10.15 7.08 -8.31
C GLN A 128 -10.35 7.61 -6.89
N ILE A 129 -9.55 7.08 -5.96
CA ILE A 129 -9.62 7.42 -4.53
C ILE A 129 -8.76 8.64 -4.24
N SER A 130 -7.51 8.62 -4.71
CA SER A 130 -6.54 9.67 -4.43
C SER A 130 -5.42 9.73 -5.45
N ASP A 131 -4.79 10.89 -5.53
CA ASP A 131 -3.48 11.12 -6.13
C ASP A 131 -2.48 11.37 -5.02
N ASN A 132 -1.48 10.53 -4.92
CA ASN A 132 -0.44 10.62 -3.91
C ASN A 132 0.87 11.02 -4.60
N LEU A 133 1.18 12.31 -4.61
CA LEU A 133 2.40 12.83 -5.21
C LEU A 133 3.58 12.67 -4.25
N LEU A 134 4.71 12.17 -4.74
CA LEU A 134 5.91 12.00 -3.93
C LEU A 134 6.49 13.37 -3.56
N VAL A 135 6.83 13.54 -2.28
CA VAL A 135 7.55 14.74 -1.78
C VAL A 135 8.94 14.81 -2.42
N GLU A 136 9.58 13.66 -2.61
CA GLU A 136 10.86 13.51 -3.31
C GLU A 136 10.69 12.58 -4.51
N PRO A 137 10.33 13.13 -5.70
CA PRO A 137 10.16 12.32 -6.90
C PRO A 137 11.47 11.65 -7.35
N ASN A 138 11.33 10.43 -7.88
CA ASN A 138 12.42 9.67 -8.49
C ASN A 138 12.00 9.18 -9.90
N GLU A 139 12.04 7.87 -10.17
CA GLU A 139 11.52 7.29 -11.42
C GLU A 139 10.00 7.40 -11.56
N ILE A 140 9.30 7.54 -10.42
CA ILE A 140 7.87 7.85 -10.35
C ILE A 140 7.67 9.21 -9.67
N ILE A 141 6.61 9.91 -10.04
CA ILE A 141 6.23 11.20 -9.46
C ILE A 141 5.09 11.06 -8.45
N GLY A 142 4.44 9.89 -8.40
CA GLY A 142 3.33 9.63 -7.50
C GLY A 142 2.73 8.25 -7.67
N ILE A 143 1.66 8.00 -6.92
CA ILE A 143 0.87 6.77 -6.96
C ILE A 143 -0.60 7.17 -7.01
N ALA A 144 -1.31 6.83 -8.09
CA ALA A 144 -2.76 6.93 -8.13
C ALA A 144 -3.38 5.70 -7.45
N GLU A 145 -4.38 5.93 -6.63
CA GLU A 145 -5.12 4.90 -5.89
C GLU A 145 -6.54 4.82 -6.44
N TYR A 146 -6.95 3.63 -6.84
CA TYR A 146 -8.30 3.34 -7.35
C TYR A 146 -8.99 2.31 -6.48
N GLY A 147 -10.27 2.51 -6.21
CA GLY A 147 -11.16 1.54 -5.60
C GLY A 147 -11.91 0.74 -6.66
N ILE A 148 -12.19 -0.53 -6.38
CA ILE A 148 -13.04 -1.37 -7.19
C ILE A 148 -14.46 -1.26 -6.64
N THR A 149 -15.36 -0.60 -7.38
CA THR A 149 -16.71 -0.20 -6.92
C THR A 149 -17.74 -1.35 -6.96
N GLN A 150 -17.48 -2.39 -7.76
CA GLN A 150 -18.36 -3.55 -7.94
C GLN A 150 -17.53 -4.81 -8.15
N GLU A 151 -18.17 -5.97 -8.18
CA GLU A 151 -17.48 -7.20 -8.56
C GLU A 151 -17.04 -7.12 -10.02
N ILE A 152 -15.80 -6.72 -10.23
CA ILE A 152 -15.15 -6.85 -11.52
C ILE A 152 -14.79 -8.32 -11.71
N SER A 153 -15.12 -8.89 -12.88
CA SER A 153 -14.75 -10.27 -13.18
C SER A 153 -13.22 -10.46 -13.16
N LEU A 154 -12.78 -11.66 -12.85
CA LEU A 154 -11.35 -11.99 -12.88
C LEU A 154 -10.74 -11.69 -14.27
N GLU A 155 -11.48 -11.97 -15.35
CA GLU A 155 -11.07 -11.69 -16.73
C GLU A 155 -10.76 -10.20 -16.96
N ILE A 156 -11.56 -9.30 -16.39
CA ILE A 156 -11.31 -7.84 -16.51
C ILE A 156 -10.06 -7.46 -15.71
N LEU A 157 -9.85 -8.02 -14.52
CA LEU A 157 -8.66 -7.76 -13.71
C LEU A 157 -7.39 -8.31 -14.39
N GLU A 158 -7.44 -9.49 -14.97
CA GLU A 158 -6.36 -10.09 -15.76
C GLU A 158 -6.03 -9.23 -16.99
N LYS A 159 -7.05 -8.77 -17.71
CA LYS A 159 -6.88 -7.84 -18.83
C LYS A 159 -6.23 -6.53 -18.37
N LEU A 160 -6.73 -5.93 -17.29
CA LEU A 160 -6.16 -4.70 -16.74
C LEU A 160 -4.69 -4.90 -16.35
N ALA A 161 -4.35 -6.01 -15.69
CA ALA A 161 -2.97 -6.35 -15.34
C ALA A 161 -2.09 -6.56 -16.57
N ALA A 162 -2.62 -7.12 -17.66
CA ALA A 162 -1.91 -7.29 -18.93
C ALA A 162 -1.70 -5.96 -19.65
N ASP A 163 -2.74 -5.13 -19.75
CA ASP A 163 -2.68 -3.82 -20.40
C ASP A 163 -1.84 -2.82 -19.60
N HIS A 164 -1.86 -2.94 -18.28
CA HIS A 164 -1.17 -2.07 -17.32
C HIS A 164 -0.31 -2.86 -16.34
N PRO A 165 0.80 -3.49 -16.77
CA PRO A 165 1.58 -4.40 -15.92
C PRO A 165 2.21 -3.74 -14.68
N ARG A 166 2.18 -2.41 -14.59
CA ARG A 166 2.59 -1.67 -13.38
C ARG A 166 1.46 -1.43 -12.39
N ALA A 167 0.21 -1.73 -12.73
CA ALA A 167 -0.90 -1.67 -11.79
C ALA A 167 -0.74 -2.77 -10.74
N ILE A 168 -0.88 -2.42 -9.47
CA ILE A 168 -0.77 -3.35 -8.35
C ILE A 168 -2.16 -3.55 -7.75
N ILE A 169 -2.71 -4.75 -7.90
CA ILE A 169 -4.03 -5.12 -7.43
C ILE A 169 -3.89 -5.72 -6.02
N ALA A 170 -4.64 -5.17 -5.07
CA ALA A 170 -4.55 -5.58 -3.68
C ALA A 170 -5.93 -5.66 -2.99
N SER A 171 -6.00 -6.45 -1.90
CA SER A 171 -7.14 -6.52 -0.99
C SER A 171 -6.86 -5.69 0.25
N CYS A 172 -7.77 -4.76 0.58
CA CYS A 172 -7.62 -3.81 1.69
C CYS A 172 -8.19 -4.36 3.01
N ILE A 173 -7.49 -4.05 4.11
CA ILE A 173 -7.96 -4.16 5.50
C ILE A 173 -7.69 -2.81 6.18
N ASN A 174 -8.74 -2.21 6.71
CA ASN A 174 -8.70 -0.96 7.48
C ASN A 174 -8.60 -1.22 8.97
#